data_4520ea8113693710ca8427478731d23d
#
_entry.id   4520ea8113693710ca8427478731d23d
#
_cell.length_a   1.000
_cell.length_b   1.000
_cell.length_c   1.000
_cell.angle_alpha   90.00
_cell.angle_beta   90.00
_cell.angle_gamma   90.00
#
_symmetry.space_group_name_H-M   'P 1'
#
loop_
_entity.id
_entity.type
_entity.pdbx_description
1 polymer ?
#
loop_
_entity_poly.entity_id
_entity_poly.type
_entity_poly.pdbx_seq_one_letter_code
_entity_poly.pdbx_strand_id
1 'polypeptide(L)'
;MLFTTTTLLAALAMSASAAKTSRTFAVNHFYGKGPLTVGRMDPIVAPGGPSSHHHTIQGGSNFALTMTDTQLLSSKCTSSLVKNDMSNYWTPSLFFHDPNDGTFTPVPMFYMNVYYL
;
A
#
# COMPACT_ATOMS: atom_id res chain seq x y z
N MET A 1 -12.13 23.18 -53.89
CA MET A 1 -11.12 22.31 -53.29
C MET A 1 -11.06 22.56 -51.80
N LEU A 2 -12.08 22.15 -51.02
CA LEU A 2 -12.17 22.45 -49.58
C LEU A 2 -12.79 21.29 -48.78
N PHE A 3 -12.55 20.05 -49.17
CA PHE A 3 -13.17 18.85 -48.53
C PHE A 3 -12.19 17.84 -47.91
N THR A 4 -10.93 18.16 -47.79
CA THR A 4 -9.91 17.19 -47.35
C THR A 4 -9.36 17.41 -45.93
N THR A 5 -9.69 18.51 -45.26
CA THR A 5 -9.14 18.83 -43.93
C THR A 5 -10.01 18.39 -42.74
N THR A 6 -11.28 18.16 -42.93
CA THR A 6 -12.21 17.79 -41.84
C THR A 6 -12.22 16.30 -41.54
N THR A 7 -11.81 15.43 -42.45
CA THR A 7 -11.78 13.97 -42.25
C THR A 7 -10.53 13.51 -41.47
N LEU A 8 -9.46 14.27 -41.47
CA LEU A 8 -8.22 13.89 -40.73
C LEU A 8 -8.31 14.17 -39.23
N LEU A 9 -9.09 15.16 -38.78
CA LEU A 9 -9.28 15.48 -37.39
C LEU A 9 -10.18 14.48 -36.66
N ALA A 10 -11.12 13.84 -37.35
CA ALA A 10 -12.03 12.88 -36.77
C ALA A 10 -11.35 11.52 -36.49
N ALA A 11 -10.28 11.18 -37.20
CA ALA A 11 -9.55 9.93 -37.01
C ALA A 11 -8.59 9.93 -35.81
N LEU A 12 -8.15 11.10 -35.34
CA LEU A 12 -7.27 11.21 -34.17
C LEU A 12 -8.00 11.18 -32.81
N ALA A 13 -9.32 11.37 -32.81
CA ALA A 13 -10.12 11.39 -31.59
C ALA A 13 -10.54 9.99 -31.09
N MET A 14 -10.27 8.92 -31.84
CA MET A 14 -10.72 7.57 -31.50
C MET A 14 -9.68 6.65 -30.86
N SER A 15 -8.48 7.10 -30.56
CA SER A 15 -7.42 6.23 -30.08
C SER A 15 -7.07 6.36 -28.59
N ALA A 16 -7.85 7.06 -27.78
CA ALA A 16 -7.63 7.17 -26.33
C ALA A 16 -8.62 6.33 -25.52
N SER A 17 -8.93 5.13 -25.98
CA SER A 17 -9.51 4.11 -25.08
C SER A 17 -8.35 3.39 -24.43
N ALA A 18 -7.91 3.88 -23.26
CA ALA A 18 -7.02 3.10 -22.40
C ALA A 18 -7.74 1.77 -22.11
N ALA A 19 -7.29 0.71 -22.72
CA ALA A 19 -7.79 -0.63 -22.44
C ALA A 19 -7.57 -0.89 -20.95
N LYS A 20 -8.65 -0.93 -20.18
CA LYS A 20 -8.64 -1.32 -18.78
C LYS A 20 -8.06 -2.73 -18.75
N THR A 21 -6.83 -2.89 -18.28
CA THR A 21 -6.28 -4.23 -18.10
C THR A 21 -7.11 -4.91 -17.02
N SER A 22 -7.62 -6.10 -17.31
CA SER A 22 -8.49 -6.87 -16.43
C SER A 22 -7.78 -7.41 -15.16
N ARG A 23 -6.51 -7.04 -14.95
CA ARG A 23 -5.66 -7.60 -13.90
C ARG A 23 -5.53 -6.74 -12.66
N THR A 24 -5.75 -5.43 -12.73
CA THR A 24 -5.64 -4.54 -11.57
C THR A 24 -6.83 -3.58 -11.57
N PHE A 25 -7.61 -3.71 -10.53
CA PHE A 25 -8.80 -2.88 -10.31
C PHE A 25 -8.42 -1.52 -9.69
N ALA A 26 -7.53 -1.54 -8.69
CA ALA A 26 -7.03 -0.35 -8.03
C ALA A 26 -5.65 -0.58 -7.42
N VAL A 27 -4.94 0.50 -7.15
CA VAL A 27 -3.68 0.49 -6.40
C VAL A 27 -3.77 1.52 -5.28
N ASN A 28 -3.50 1.10 -4.05
CA ASN A 28 -3.33 1.99 -2.92
C ASN A 28 -1.84 2.18 -2.64
N HIS A 29 -1.40 3.42 -2.57
CA HIS A 29 -0.01 3.78 -2.34
C HIS A 29 0.19 4.30 -0.91
N PHE A 30 1.31 3.89 -0.30
CA PHE A 30 1.79 4.38 0.99
C PHE A 30 3.20 4.89 0.83
N TYR A 31 3.40 6.21 0.82
CA TYR A 31 4.73 6.82 0.78
C TYR A 31 4.74 8.18 1.48
N GLY A 32 5.93 8.60 1.91
CA GLY A 32 6.15 9.95 2.43
C GLY A 32 5.65 10.21 3.85
N LYS A 33 4.96 9.24 4.48
CA LYS A 33 4.44 9.40 5.86
C LYS A 33 5.12 8.48 6.87
N GLY A 34 5.96 7.57 6.39
CA GLY A 34 6.59 6.52 7.21
C GLY A 34 5.58 5.47 7.72
N PRO A 35 6.07 4.41 8.37
CA PRO A 35 5.22 3.41 8.99
C PRO A 35 4.60 3.92 10.28
N LEU A 36 3.46 3.33 10.67
CA LEU A 36 2.85 3.54 11.99
C LEU A 36 3.75 2.95 13.07
N THR A 37 4.21 1.75 12.84
CA THR A 37 5.07 1.00 13.75
C THR A 37 5.77 -0.14 13.00
N VAL A 38 6.82 -0.68 13.59
CA VAL A 38 7.61 -1.79 13.05
C VAL A 38 7.91 -2.75 14.19
N GLY A 39 7.72 -4.05 13.97
CA GLY A 39 7.97 -5.04 15.01
C GLY A 39 7.40 -6.42 14.69
N ARG A 40 7.55 -7.37 15.64
CA ARG A 40 6.96 -8.70 15.53
C ARG A 40 5.47 -8.67 15.87
N MET A 41 4.67 -8.18 14.95
CA MET A 41 3.24 -7.91 15.13
C MET A 41 2.45 -8.46 13.94
N ASP A 42 1.42 -9.25 14.22
CA ASP A 42 0.45 -9.75 13.25
C ASP A 42 -0.89 -10.01 13.96
N PRO A 43 -1.84 -9.08 13.89
CA PRO A 43 -3.11 -9.20 14.60
C PRO A 43 -4.00 -10.36 14.13
N ILE A 44 -3.71 -10.94 12.96
CA ILE A 44 -4.50 -12.06 12.40
C ILE A 44 -3.89 -13.40 12.80
N VAL A 45 -2.58 -13.57 12.61
CA VAL A 45 -1.90 -14.86 12.83
C VAL A 45 -1.47 -15.03 14.29
N ALA A 46 -1.10 -13.94 14.96
CA ALA A 46 -0.62 -13.92 16.34
C ALA A 46 -1.29 -12.81 17.16
N PRO A 47 -2.63 -12.84 17.34
CA PRO A 47 -3.35 -11.79 18.05
C PRO A 47 -2.88 -11.69 19.50
N GLY A 48 -2.60 -10.46 19.95
CA GLY A 48 -2.21 -10.15 21.33
C GLY A 48 -0.77 -10.54 21.72
N GLY A 49 -0.01 -11.13 20.82
CA GLY A 49 1.36 -11.62 21.10
C GLY A 49 2.36 -11.30 19.99
N PRO A 50 3.64 -11.67 20.20
CA PRO A 50 4.66 -11.50 19.17
C PRO A 50 4.48 -12.48 18.03
N SER A 51 4.46 -11.98 16.81
CA SER A 51 4.45 -12.76 15.57
C SER A 51 5.79 -13.48 15.33
N SER A 52 5.76 -14.57 14.56
CA SER A 52 6.96 -15.22 14.04
C SER A 52 7.73 -14.33 13.05
N HIS A 53 7.02 -13.43 12.38
CA HIS A 53 7.60 -12.51 11.42
C HIS A 53 7.66 -11.08 11.97
N HIS A 54 8.64 -10.31 11.49
CA HIS A 54 8.78 -8.89 11.74
C HIS A 54 8.07 -8.12 10.61
N HIS A 55 7.15 -7.24 10.95
CA HIS A 55 6.34 -6.50 10.00
C HIS A 55 6.51 -4.99 10.13
N THR A 56 6.34 -4.30 9.01
CA THR A 56 6.20 -2.85 8.89
C THR A 56 4.73 -2.53 8.64
N ILE A 57 4.10 -1.79 9.54
CA ILE A 57 2.66 -1.54 9.59
C ILE A 57 2.33 -0.16 9.03
N GLN A 58 1.31 -0.08 8.19
CA GLN A 58 0.77 1.13 7.58
C GLN A 58 -0.75 1.21 7.79
N GLY A 59 -1.35 2.36 7.49
CA GLY A 59 -2.80 2.56 7.47
C GLY A 59 -3.34 3.35 8.64
N GLY A 60 -4.45 2.92 9.20
CA GLY A 60 -5.18 3.61 10.27
C GLY A 60 -4.42 3.70 11.58
N SER A 61 -4.47 4.86 12.22
CA SER A 61 -3.68 5.20 13.42
C SER A 61 -4.02 4.39 14.67
N ASN A 62 -5.14 3.68 14.67
CA ASN A 62 -5.59 2.90 15.83
C ASN A 62 -5.21 1.42 15.74
N PHE A 63 -4.04 1.13 15.17
CA PHE A 63 -3.48 -0.21 15.11
C PHE A 63 -3.24 -0.78 16.51
N ALA A 64 -3.61 -2.03 16.73
CA ALA A 64 -3.32 -2.79 17.95
C ALA A 64 -3.04 -4.26 17.62
N LEU A 65 -2.39 -4.98 18.54
CA LEU A 65 -2.11 -6.42 18.38
C LEU A 65 -3.38 -7.29 18.42
N THR A 66 -4.44 -6.79 19.04
CA THR A 66 -5.79 -7.38 19.00
C THR A 66 -6.71 -6.35 18.38
N MET A 67 -7.03 -6.50 17.09
CA MET A 67 -7.88 -5.55 16.38
C MET A 67 -9.28 -6.10 16.18
N THR A 68 -10.26 -5.21 16.31
CA THR A 68 -11.63 -5.41 15.86
C THR A 68 -11.97 -4.38 14.80
N ASP A 69 -12.96 -4.64 13.96
CA ASP A 69 -13.45 -3.68 12.95
C ASP A 69 -13.79 -2.33 13.57
N THR A 70 -14.39 -2.33 14.75
CA THR A 70 -14.74 -1.11 15.48
C THR A 70 -13.51 -0.28 15.85
N GLN A 71 -12.42 -0.92 16.24
CA GLN A 71 -11.16 -0.21 16.56
C GLN A 71 -10.56 0.44 15.33
N LEU A 72 -10.56 -0.24 14.17
CA LEU A 72 -10.08 0.32 12.91
C LEU A 72 -10.86 1.58 12.51
N LEU A 73 -12.19 1.49 12.56
CA LEU A 73 -13.08 2.61 12.22
C LEU A 73 -12.93 3.82 13.15
N SER A 74 -12.42 3.64 14.36
CA SER A 74 -12.16 4.72 15.32
C SER A 74 -10.80 5.42 15.10
N SER A 75 -10.02 5.01 14.09
CA SER A 75 -8.76 5.69 13.72
C SER A 75 -9.00 7.16 13.39
N LYS A 76 -8.17 8.05 13.94
CA LYS A 76 -8.27 9.49 13.70
C LYS A 76 -7.60 9.94 12.41
N CYS A 77 -6.66 9.16 11.90
CA CYS A 77 -5.94 9.43 10.66
C CYS A 77 -5.45 8.12 10.04
N THR A 78 -4.97 8.20 8.81
CA THR A 78 -4.41 7.07 8.08
C THR A 78 -3.21 7.51 7.25
N SER A 79 -2.24 6.60 7.06
CA SER A 79 -1.15 6.78 6.10
C SER A 79 -1.55 6.40 4.66
N SER A 80 -2.72 5.78 4.46
CA SER A 80 -3.28 5.52 3.13
C SER A 80 -3.53 6.82 2.36
N LEU A 81 -3.31 6.79 1.04
CA LEU A 81 -3.69 7.88 0.14
C LEU A 81 -5.18 7.81 -0.27
N VAL A 82 -5.83 6.68 -0.02
CA VAL A 82 -7.28 6.55 -0.23
C VAL A 82 -8.02 7.25 0.91
N LYS A 83 -8.85 8.20 0.56
CA LYS A 83 -9.64 8.97 1.53
C LYS A 83 -10.52 8.05 2.37
N ASN A 84 -10.50 8.22 3.69
CA ASN A 84 -11.28 7.46 4.68
C ASN A 84 -10.94 5.95 4.75
N ASP A 85 -9.86 5.51 4.14
CA ASP A 85 -9.37 4.16 4.34
C ASP A 85 -8.64 4.07 5.67
N MET A 86 -9.29 3.52 6.68
CA MET A 86 -8.76 3.32 8.04
C MET A 86 -8.24 1.90 8.26
N SER A 87 -8.16 1.09 7.21
CA SER A 87 -7.60 -0.25 7.27
C SER A 87 -6.12 -0.22 7.65
N ASN A 88 -5.66 -1.29 8.26
CA ASN A 88 -4.23 -1.50 8.45
C ASN A 88 -3.68 -2.49 7.43
N TYR A 89 -2.46 -2.26 7.02
CA TYR A 89 -1.71 -3.01 6.04
C TYR A 89 -0.33 -3.30 6.58
N TRP A 90 0.22 -4.47 6.30
CA TRP A 90 1.58 -4.79 6.70
C TRP A 90 2.30 -5.65 5.68
N THR A 91 3.60 -5.51 5.68
CA THR A 91 4.52 -6.29 4.87
C THR A 91 5.69 -6.75 5.73
N PRO A 92 6.31 -7.89 5.44
CA PRO A 92 7.54 -8.30 6.10
C PRO A 92 8.60 -7.20 6.01
N SER A 93 9.25 -6.89 7.14
CA SER A 93 10.34 -5.92 7.17
C SER A 93 11.60 -6.53 6.56
N LEU A 94 12.35 -5.72 5.82
CA LEU A 94 13.62 -6.10 5.23
C LEU A 94 14.77 -5.69 6.16
N PHE A 95 15.76 -6.58 6.30
CA PHE A 95 17.00 -6.31 7.02
C PHE A 95 18.20 -6.66 6.16
N PHE A 96 19.22 -5.84 6.23
CA PHE A 96 20.55 -6.22 5.79
C PHE A 96 21.19 -7.06 6.90
N HIS A 97 21.68 -8.24 6.54
CA HIS A 97 22.47 -9.09 7.43
C HIS A 97 23.95 -8.94 7.08
N ASP A 98 24.74 -8.40 8.02
CA ASP A 98 26.17 -8.27 7.82
C ASP A 98 26.83 -9.65 8.05
N PRO A 99 27.50 -10.22 7.03
CA PRO A 99 28.14 -11.52 7.16
C PRO A 99 29.41 -11.51 8.05
N ASN A 100 29.97 -10.33 8.36
CA ASN A 100 31.21 -10.23 9.12
C ASN A 100 30.96 -10.27 10.63
N ASP A 101 29.88 -9.68 11.10
CA ASP A 101 29.60 -9.59 12.54
C ASP A 101 28.22 -10.17 12.93
N GLY A 102 27.43 -10.60 11.94
CA GLY A 102 26.12 -11.20 12.16
C GLY A 102 25.02 -10.20 12.54
N THR A 103 25.27 -8.91 12.46
CA THR A 103 24.28 -7.88 12.81
C THR A 103 23.19 -7.74 11.75
N PHE A 104 22.01 -7.29 12.19
CA PHE A 104 20.87 -6.99 11.33
C PHE A 104 20.56 -5.51 11.37
N THR A 105 20.70 -4.83 10.21
CA THR A 105 20.36 -3.42 10.07
C THR A 105 19.03 -3.30 9.32
N PRO A 106 18.01 -2.61 9.87
CA PRO A 106 16.75 -2.39 9.16
C PRO A 106 16.96 -1.62 7.86
N VAL A 107 16.37 -2.12 6.77
CA VAL A 107 16.29 -1.40 5.50
C VAL A 107 15.02 -0.54 5.51
N PRO A 108 15.12 0.79 5.44
CA PRO A 108 13.96 1.66 5.42
C PRO A 108 13.05 1.33 4.24
N MET A 109 11.75 1.18 4.51
CA MET A 109 10.76 1.03 3.45
C MET A 109 10.52 2.38 2.76
N PHE A 110 10.79 2.46 1.46
CA PHE A 110 10.58 3.69 0.70
C PHE A 110 9.09 3.91 0.42
N TYR A 111 8.38 2.87 -0.02
CA TYR A 111 6.94 2.88 -0.22
C TYR A 111 6.37 1.45 -0.16
N MET A 112 5.06 1.38 -0.02
CA MET A 112 4.30 0.12 -0.17
C MET A 112 3.16 0.36 -1.16
N ASN A 113 2.94 -0.61 -2.06
CA ASN A 113 1.80 -0.63 -2.96
C ASN A 113 0.92 -1.84 -2.66
N VAL A 114 -0.38 -1.60 -2.55
CA VAL A 114 -1.39 -2.64 -2.43
C VAL A 114 -2.20 -2.68 -3.71
N TYR A 115 -2.13 -3.80 -4.42
CA TYR A 115 -2.85 -4.02 -5.66
C TYR A 115 -4.13 -4.80 -5.38
N TYR A 116 -5.24 -4.29 -5.87
CA TYR A 116 -6.52 -4.98 -5.86
C TYR A 116 -6.76 -5.56 -7.26
N LEU A 117 -6.94 -6.88 -7.35
CA LEU A 117 -7.06 -7.66 -8.59
C LEU A 117 -8.50 -8.08 -8.86
#